data_e10691ba1acb3d0616816544236e853d
#
_entry.id   e10691ba1acb3d0616816544236e853d
#
_cell.length_a   1.000
_cell.length_b   1.000
_cell.length_c   1.000
_cell.angle_alpha   90.00
_cell.angle_beta   90.00
_cell.angle_gamma   90.00
#
_symmetry.space_group_name_H-M   'P 1'
#
loop_
_entity.id
_entity.type
_entity.pdbx_description
1 polymer ?
#
loop_
_entity_poly.entity_id
_entity_poly.type
_entity_poly.pdbx_seq_one_letter_code
_entity_poly.pdbx_strand_id
1 'polypeptide(L)'
;IKASWEQMDGFVADSAQGVITALQPGETKKLRMNLQLTENQSGELIHTVALRAGYPGKDEEISCQTDAQVAVEELKAAFEVEKTADRTQAYPGDTITYQICIRNTGERTLHSVLSTERFQNAGILAKFVQKEGVTLSNNGTQALIPQIAPGEAFALYATVTIPQYFTSQELVNEVTVISDETGSRIMKSQS
;
A
#
# COMPACT_ATOMS: atom_id res chain seq x y z
N ILE A 1 -9.28 1.97 -13.07
CA ILE A 1 -8.68 1.72 -14.40
C ILE A 1 -8.69 3.01 -15.18
N LYS A 2 -7.55 3.36 -15.78
CA LYS A 2 -7.44 4.44 -16.75
C LYS A 2 -7.23 3.81 -18.12
N ALA A 3 -8.01 4.26 -19.12
CA ALA A 3 -7.89 3.83 -20.51
C ALA A 3 -7.35 4.97 -21.36
N SER A 4 -6.50 4.64 -22.33
CA SER A 4 -6.02 5.59 -23.33
C SER A 4 -5.78 4.91 -24.66
N TRP A 5 -6.18 5.56 -25.75
CA TRP A 5 -5.94 5.10 -27.11
C TRP A 5 -4.58 5.58 -27.61
N GLU A 6 -3.88 4.73 -28.36
CA GLU A 6 -2.75 5.20 -29.14
C GLU A 6 -3.24 6.06 -30.31
N GLN A 7 -2.61 7.21 -30.50
CA GLN A 7 -2.91 8.09 -31.64
C GLN A 7 -2.41 7.50 -32.95
N MET A 8 -3.24 7.55 -33.97
CA MET A 8 -2.87 7.14 -35.31
C MET A 8 -3.60 7.98 -36.37
N ASP A 9 -3.06 7.97 -37.59
CA ASP A 9 -3.65 8.74 -38.71
C ASP A 9 -5.07 8.26 -39.07
N GLY A 10 -5.99 9.21 -39.21
CA GLY A 10 -7.39 8.94 -39.48
C GLY A 10 -8.18 8.35 -38.33
N PHE A 11 -7.67 8.43 -37.07
CA PHE A 11 -8.37 8.04 -35.85
C PHE A 11 -8.34 9.18 -34.84
N VAL A 12 -9.50 9.56 -34.34
CA VAL A 12 -9.67 10.55 -33.28
C VAL A 12 -10.37 9.89 -32.11
N ALA A 13 -9.78 9.99 -30.92
CA ALA A 13 -10.30 9.35 -29.73
C ALA A 13 -10.27 10.26 -28.51
N ASP A 14 -11.25 10.06 -27.62
CA ASP A 14 -11.20 10.47 -26.22
C ASP A 14 -10.89 9.25 -25.32
N SER A 15 -11.13 9.36 -24.01
CA SER A 15 -10.83 8.29 -23.05
C SER A 15 -11.69 7.01 -23.24
N ALA A 16 -12.86 7.12 -23.86
CA ALA A 16 -13.85 6.03 -23.92
C ALA A 16 -14.22 5.64 -25.36
N GLN A 17 -14.16 6.58 -26.27
CA GLN A 17 -14.64 6.39 -27.63
C GLN A 17 -13.58 6.83 -28.64
N GLY A 18 -13.56 6.14 -29.79
CA GLY A 18 -12.70 6.51 -30.90
C GLY A 18 -13.47 6.44 -32.22
N VAL A 19 -13.17 7.36 -33.12
CA VAL A 19 -13.78 7.44 -34.45
C VAL A 19 -12.73 7.22 -35.52
N ILE A 20 -12.94 6.22 -36.37
CA ILE A 20 -12.20 6.04 -37.61
C ILE A 20 -12.96 6.83 -38.67
N THR A 21 -12.30 7.81 -39.30
CA THR A 21 -12.95 8.72 -40.26
C THR A 21 -13.41 8.00 -41.50
N ALA A 22 -12.67 7.01 -41.98
CA ALA A 22 -13.05 6.17 -43.12
C ALA A 22 -12.28 4.85 -43.08
N LEU A 23 -12.91 3.79 -43.59
CA LEU A 23 -12.32 2.49 -43.86
C LEU A 23 -12.69 2.04 -45.27
N GLN A 24 -11.72 1.85 -46.14
CA GLN A 24 -11.97 1.45 -47.51
C GLN A 24 -12.25 -0.04 -47.65
N PRO A 25 -12.93 -0.49 -48.71
CA PRO A 25 -13.13 -1.90 -48.97
C PRO A 25 -11.81 -2.69 -48.96
N GLY A 26 -11.69 -3.72 -48.10
CA GLY A 26 -10.47 -4.52 -47.97
C GLY A 26 -9.39 -3.92 -47.07
N GLU A 27 -9.60 -2.69 -46.57
CA GLU A 27 -8.67 -2.06 -45.62
C GLU A 27 -8.83 -2.66 -44.20
N THR A 28 -7.71 -2.79 -43.49
CA THR A 28 -7.68 -3.17 -42.08
C THR A 28 -6.97 -2.10 -41.28
N LYS A 29 -7.59 -1.59 -40.21
CA LYS A 29 -6.94 -0.73 -39.23
C LYS A 29 -6.80 -1.46 -37.90
N LYS A 30 -5.62 -1.39 -37.29
CA LYS A 30 -5.35 -1.93 -35.96
C LYS A 30 -5.37 -0.77 -34.95
N LEU A 31 -6.33 -0.82 -34.03
CA LEU A 31 -6.40 0.14 -32.92
C LEU A 31 -5.74 -0.48 -31.70
N ARG A 32 -5.05 0.35 -30.93
CA ARG A 32 -4.42 -0.08 -29.70
C ARG A 32 -4.91 0.78 -28.54
N MET A 33 -5.36 0.14 -27.46
CA MET A 33 -5.74 0.79 -26.23
C MET A 33 -4.91 0.27 -25.09
N ASN A 34 -4.39 1.19 -24.25
CA ASN A 34 -3.65 0.89 -23.05
C ASN A 34 -4.58 1.02 -21.84
N LEU A 35 -4.60 0.00 -21.01
CA LEU A 35 -5.32 0.00 -19.73
C LEU A 35 -4.31 0.03 -18.59
N GLN A 36 -4.39 1.04 -17.75
CA GLN A 36 -3.58 1.14 -16.54
C GLN A 36 -4.41 0.70 -15.33
N LEU A 37 -3.96 -0.36 -14.67
CA LEU A 37 -4.54 -0.88 -13.45
C LEU A 37 -3.97 -0.17 -12.22
N THR A 38 -4.71 -0.16 -11.12
CA THR A 38 -4.25 0.29 -9.80
C THR A 38 -3.95 -0.92 -8.92
N GLU A 39 -3.18 -0.74 -7.85
CA GLU A 39 -2.78 -1.81 -6.92
C GLU A 39 -3.96 -2.57 -6.30
N ASN A 40 -5.14 -1.97 -6.26
CA ASN A 40 -6.34 -2.56 -5.66
C ASN A 40 -7.22 -3.35 -6.65
N GLN A 41 -6.75 -3.55 -7.88
CA GLN A 41 -7.52 -4.24 -8.90
C GLN A 41 -7.02 -5.66 -9.07
N SER A 42 -7.94 -6.61 -8.90
CA SER A 42 -7.70 -8.04 -9.12
C SER A 42 -8.97 -8.71 -9.66
N GLY A 43 -8.83 -9.94 -10.12
CA GLY A 43 -9.91 -10.74 -10.67
C GLY A 43 -9.95 -10.68 -12.19
N GLU A 44 -11.09 -11.00 -12.76
CA GLU A 44 -11.25 -11.07 -14.19
C GLU A 44 -11.58 -9.69 -14.79
N LEU A 45 -10.68 -9.21 -15.66
CA LEU A 45 -10.90 -8.00 -16.45
C LEU A 45 -11.44 -8.37 -17.82
N ILE A 46 -12.69 -8.03 -18.09
CA ILE A 46 -13.31 -8.19 -19.41
C ILE A 46 -13.39 -6.80 -20.05
N HIS A 47 -12.78 -6.67 -21.22
CA HIS A 47 -12.85 -5.46 -22.02
C HIS A 47 -13.62 -5.71 -23.29
N THR A 48 -14.75 -5.04 -23.43
CA THR A 48 -15.64 -5.13 -24.60
C THR A 48 -15.41 -3.94 -25.52
N VAL A 49 -15.19 -4.20 -26.80
CA VAL A 49 -15.14 -3.20 -27.85
C VAL A 49 -16.36 -3.36 -28.74
N ALA A 50 -17.16 -2.30 -28.84
CA ALA A 50 -18.28 -2.22 -29.75
C ALA A 50 -17.92 -1.28 -30.90
N LEU A 51 -18.10 -1.76 -32.13
CA LEU A 51 -17.91 -0.97 -33.33
C LEU A 51 -19.27 -0.70 -34.00
N ARG A 52 -19.50 0.53 -34.45
CA ARG A 52 -20.64 0.93 -35.27
C ARG A 52 -20.11 1.64 -36.50
N ALA A 53 -20.73 1.33 -37.62
CA ALA A 53 -20.41 1.96 -38.89
C ALA A 53 -21.67 2.24 -39.68
N GLY A 54 -21.78 3.44 -40.20
CA GLY A 54 -22.86 3.87 -41.09
C GLY A 54 -22.35 4.12 -42.50
N TYR A 55 -23.24 4.03 -43.48
CA TYR A 55 -22.98 4.42 -44.87
C TYR A 55 -23.45 5.87 -45.12
N PRO A 56 -22.66 6.69 -45.79
CA PRO A 56 -23.08 8.05 -46.11
C PRO A 56 -24.40 8.04 -46.91
N GLY A 57 -25.43 8.75 -46.39
CA GLY A 57 -26.71 8.90 -47.03
C GLY A 57 -27.68 7.70 -46.91
N LYS A 58 -27.39 6.76 -46.01
CA LYS A 58 -28.33 5.67 -45.63
C LYS A 58 -28.53 5.65 -44.13
N ASP A 59 -29.75 5.32 -43.69
CA ASP A 59 -30.10 5.15 -42.27
C ASP A 59 -29.70 3.76 -41.71
N GLU A 60 -28.96 2.96 -42.49
CA GLU A 60 -28.52 1.64 -42.09
C GLU A 60 -27.18 1.73 -41.35
N GLU A 61 -27.15 1.20 -40.14
CA GLU A 61 -25.93 1.07 -39.30
C GLU A 61 -25.58 -0.42 -39.16
N ILE A 62 -24.30 -0.72 -39.32
CA ILE A 62 -23.75 -2.05 -38.99
C ILE A 62 -23.03 -1.93 -37.64
N SER A 63 -23.35 -2.86 -36.74
CA SER A 63 -22.67 -2.94 -35.45
C SER A 63 -22.09 -4.33 -35.17
N CYS A 64 -20.96 -4.39 -34.52
CA CYS A 64 -20.39 -5.62 -34.00
C CYS A 64 -19.69 -5.32 -32.65
N GLN A 65 -19.55 -6.34 -31.85
CA GLN A 65 -18.76 -6.24 -30.61
C GLN A 65 -17.87 -7.47 -30.45
N THR A 66 -16.80 -7.29 -29.69
CA THR A 66 -15.91 -8.38 -29.30
C THR A 66 -15.35 -8.10 -27.92
N ASP A 67 -14.97 -9.16 -27.21
CA ASP A 67 -14.42 -9.10 -25.85
C ASP A 67 -12.99 -9.58 -25.84
N ALA A 68 -12.21 -9.01 -24.95
CA ALA A 68 -10.91 -9.55 -24.52
C ALA A 68 -10.92 -9.71 -23.00
N GLN A 69 -10.38 -10.81 -22.51
CA GLN A 69 -10.41 -11.19 -21.11
C GLN A 69 -8.98 -11.39 -20.59
N VAL A 70 -8.70 -10.82 -19.42
CA VAL A 70 -7.40 -10.93 -18.75
C VAL A 70 -7.61 -11.20 -17.28
N ALA A 71 -6.97 -12.24 -16.74
CA ALA A 71 -6.92 -12.46 -15.31
C ALA A 71 -5.89 -11.51 -14.69
N VAL A 72 -6.31 -10.73 -13.71
CA VAL A 72 -5.46 -9.81 -12.93
C VAL A 72 -5.23 -10.43 -11.57
N GLU A 73 -3.99 -10.76 -11.26
CA GLU A 73 -3.60 -11.33 -9.97
C GLU A 73 -3.65 -10.28 -8.86
N GLU A 74 -4.05 -10.71 -7.65
CA GLU A 74 -4.02 -9.86 -6.48
C GLU A 74 -2.60 -9.69 -5.95
N LEU A 75 -2.16 -8.44 -5.79
CA LEU A 75 -0.89 -8.13 -5.15
C LEU A 75 -0.98 -8.42 -3.64
N LYS A 76 0.03 -9.11 -3.11
CA LYS A 76 0.08 -9.51 -1.70
C LYS A 76 0.60 -8.37 -0.82
N ALA A 77 -0.11 -8.12 0.27
CA ALA A 77 0.36 -7.23 1.33
C ALA A 77 1.06 -8.05 2.43
N ALA A 78 2.28 -7.66 2.80
CA ALA A 78 3.04 -8.30 3.87
C ALA A 78 4.04 -7.33 4.48
N PHE A 79 4.35 -7.49 5.77
CA PHE A 79 5.46 -6.78 6.40
C PHE A 79 6.14 -7.62 7.48
N GLU A 80 7.36 -7.24 7.78
CA GLU A 80 8.15 -7.75 8.90
C GLU A 80 8.44 -6.64 9.88
N VAL A 81 8.53 -7.00 11.16
CA VAL A 81 8.88 -6.07 12.24
C VAL A 81 10.04 -6.65 13.02
N GLU A 82 11.11 -5.86 13.16
CA GLU A 82 12.24 -6.17 14.04
C GLU A 82 12.30 -5.13 15.14
N LYS A 83 12.54 -5.58 16.40
CA LYS A 83 12.68 -4.70 17.55
C LYS A 83 13.92 -5.05 18.35
N THR A 84 14.73 -4.04 18.60
CA THR A 84 15.98 -4.16 19.37
C THR A 84 16.05 -3.09 20.45
N ALA A 85 16.69 -3.41 21.59
CA ALA A 85 17.02 -2.44 22.61
C ALA A 85 18.49 -2.01 22.50
N ASP A 86 18.82 -0.80 22.93
CA ASP A 86 20.18 -0.28 22.94
C ASP A 86 21.08 -0.97 24.00
N ARG A 87 20.48 -1.72 24.91
CA ARG A 87 21.16 -2.49 25.97
C ARG A 87 20.33 -3.67 26.44
N THR A 88 21.00 -4.66 27.02
CA THR A 88 20.40 -5.88 27.57
C THR A 88 20.30 -5.86 29.12
N GLN A 89 20.92 -4.89 29.76
CA GLN A 89 20.90 -4.69 31.21
C GLN A 89 20.75 -3.21 31.53
N ALA A 90 19.94 -2.90 32.52
CA ALA A 90 19.69 -1.55 32.96
C ALA A 90 19.32 -1.50 34.47
N TYR A 91 19.43 -0.33 35.07
CA TYR A 91 19.14 -0.09 36.48
C TYR A 91 17.96 0.89 36.61
N PRO A 92 17.26 0.90 37.77
CA PRO A 92 16.29 1.94 38.06
C PRO A 92 16.87 3.34 37.85
N GLY A 93 16.15 4.17 37.07
CA GLY A 93 16.60 5.49 36.65
C GLY A 93 17.24 5.56 35.27
N ASP A 94 17.67 4.44 34.71
CA ASP A 94 18.22 4.39 33.35
C ASP A 94 17.12 4.64 32.31
N THR A 95 17.54 5.17 31.16
CA THR A 95 16.70 5.29 29.98
C THR A 95 17.15 4.27 28.94
N ILE A 96 16.20 3.46 28.45
CA ILE A 96 16.40 2.49 27.37
C ILE A 96 15.79 3.06 26.09
N THR A 97 16.50 2.88 24.99
CA THR A 97 16.02 3.21 23.64
C THR A 97 15.75 1.92 22.86
N TYR A 98 14.53 1.79 22.36
CA TYR A 98 14.14 0.71 21.44
C TYR A 98 14.14 1.23 20.01
N GLN A 99 14.71 0.46 19.10
CA GLN A 99 14.56 0.65 17.67
C GLN A 99 13.54 -0.37 17.14
N ILE A 100 12.56 0.10 16.41
CA ILE A 100 11.54 -0.71 15.73
C ILE A 100 11.71 -0.48 14.23
N CYS A 101 12.12 -1.52 13.50
CA CYS A 101 12.24 -1.49 12.05
C CYS A 101 11.07 -2.24 11.43
N ILE A 102 10.28 -1.55 10.61
CA ILE A 102 9.14 -2.11 9.87
C ILE A 102 9.54 -2.15 8.42
N ARG A 103 9.57 -3.33 7.81
CA ARG A 103 9.90 -3.55 6.40
C ARG A 103 8.66 -4.04 5.67
N ASN A 104 8.28 -3.36 4.60
CA ASN A 104 7.28 -3.87 3.68
C ASN A 104 7.91 -4.97 2.81
N THR A 105 7.49 -6.22 3.01
CA THR A 105 7.94 -7.41 2.27
C THR A 105 6.92 -7.85 1.22
N GLY A 106 5.83 -7.11 1.08
CA GLY A 106 4.78 -7.35 0.10
C GLY A 106 5.00 -6.64 -1.23
N GLU A 107 3.98 -6.74 -2.07
CA GLU A 107 3.94 -6.18 -3.43
C GLU A 107 3.08 -4.91 -3.49
N ARG A 108 2.34 -4.61 -2.40
CA ARG A 108 1.48 -3.42 -2.26
C ARG A 108 2.09 -2.41 -1.30
N THR A 109 1.80 -1.12 -1.55
CA THR A 109 2.06 -0.07 -0.58
C THR A 109 1.22 -0.31 0.67
N LEU A 110 1.87 -0.27 1.85
CA LEU A 110 1.17 -0.29 3.14
C LEU A 110 0.77 1.13 3.51
N HIS A 111 -0.50 1.31 3.88
CA HIS A 111 -1.03 2.60 4.31
C HIS A 111 -1.42 2.56 5.78
N SER A 112 -1.44 3.75 6.40
CA SER A 112 -1.86 3.93 7.80
C SER A 112 -1.16 2.97 8.76
N VAL A 113 0.17 2.82 8.61
CA VAL A 113 0.94 1.87 9.43
C VAL A 113 1.03 2.41 10.86
N LEU A 114 0.22 1.85 11.74
CA LEU A 114 0.12 2.23 13.14
C LEU A 114 0.95 1.30 14.02
N SER A 115 1.92 1.86 14.73
CA SER A 115 2.73 1.18 15.75
C SER A 115 2.26 1.59 17.14
N THR A 116 2.04 0.63 18.03
CA THR A 116 1.63 0.87 19.42
C THR A 116 2.60 0.18 20.37
N GLU A 117 3.19 0.95 21.27
CA GLU A 117 4.09 0.48 22.32
C GLU A 117 3.32 0.12 23.59
N ARG A 118 3.70 -1.02 24.19
CA ARG A 118 3.13 -1.48 25.44
C ARG A 118 4.16 -2.24 26.27
N PHE A 119 4.23 -1.94 27.56
CA PHE A 119 4.91 -2.77 28.54
C PHE A 119 3.95 -3.73 29.22
N GLN A 120 4.41 -4.95 29.51
CA GLN A 120 3.65 -5.87 30.37
C GLN A 120 3.75 -5.45 31.83
N ASN A 121 4.78 -4.71 32.20
CA ASN A 121 4.99 -4.18 33.55
C ASN A 121 4.09 -2.97 33.80
N ALA A 122 3.29 -3.05 34.86
CA ALA A 122 2.34 -1.99 35.18
C ALA A 122 3.03 -0.65 35.48
N GLY A 123 2.43 0.43 34.96
CA GLY A 123 2.90 1.79 35.23
C GLY A 123 4.13 2.24 34.43
N ILE A 124 4.63 1.41 33.51
CA ILE A 124 5.75 1.76 32.63
C ILE A 124 5.19 2.05 31.22
N LEU A 125 5.63 3.17 30.64
CA LEU A 125 5.21 3.60 29.30
C LEU A 125 6.45 4.01 28.49
N ALA A 126 6.63 3.38 27.32
CA ALA A 126 7.53 3.93 26.31
C ALA A 126 6.83 5.02 25.50
N LYS A 127 7.60 5.98 25.04
CA LYS A 127 7.12 7.00 24.12
C LYS A 127 7.95 6.99 22.86
N PHE A 128 7.28 7.03 21.73
CA PHE A 128 7.94 7.22 20.46
C PHE A 128 8.63 8.59 20.41
N VAL A 129 9.81 8.60 19.81
CA VAL A 129 10.55 9.81 19.52
C VAL A 129 9.97 10.44 18.25
N GLN A 130 9.74 11.76 18.28
CA GLN A 130 9.21 12.46 17.11
C GLN A 130 10.16 12.32 15.92
N LYS A 131 9.60 12.00 14.77
CA LYS A 131 10.30 11.87 13.49
C LYS A 131 9.47 12.52 12.39
N GLU A 132 10.14 13.08 11.39
CA GLU A 132 9.48 13.63 10.22
C GLU A 132 8.62 12.58 9.51
N GLY A 133 7.43 12.99 9.07
CA GLY A 133 6.46 12.09 8.41
C GLY A 133 5.72 11.14 9.37
N VAL A 134 5.92 11.25 10.70
CA VAL A 134 5.24 10.42 11.69
C VAL A 134 4.33 11.26 12.56
N THR A 135 3.09 10.82 12.71
CA THR A 135 2.12 11.43 13.63
C THR A 135 2.07 10.62 14.93
N LEU A 136 2.39 11.28 16.06
CA LEU A 136 2.29 10.66 17.39
C LEU A 136 0.92 10.92 18.01
N SER A 137 0.39 9.92 18.71
CA SER A 137 -0.87 9.99 19.42
C SER A 137 -0.83 9.19 20.73
N ASN A 138 -1.92 9.21 21.47
CA ASN A 138 -2.08 8.50 22.74
C ASN A 138 -0.90 8.76 23.71
N ASN A 139 -0.61 10.05 23.97
CA ASN A 139 0.49 10.49 24.83
C ASN A 139 1.89 9.98 24.39
N GLY A 140 2.08 9.78 23.09
CA GLY A 140 3.33 9.33 22.48
C GLY A 140 3.53 7.82 22.46
N THR A 141 2.54 7.03 22.90
CA THR A 141 2.61 5.56 22.86
C THR A 141 2.20 4.98 21.51
N GLN A 142 1.72 5.82 20.59
CA GLN A 142 1.35 5.43 19.24
C GLN A 142 2.06 6.30 18.21
N ALA A 143 2.50 5.67 17.12
CA ALA A 143 3.13 6.32 15.97
C ALA A 143 2.47 5.84 14.69
N LEU A 144 1.96 6.79 13.89
CA LEU A 144 1.33 6.55 12.60
C LEU A 144 2.29 6.97 11.49
N ILE A 145 2.66 6.02 10.63
CA ILE A 145 3.42 6.23 9.39
C ILE A 145 2.39 6.24 8.25
N PRO A 146 2.34 7.30 7.41
CA PRO A 146 1.32 7.40 6.36
C PRO A 146 1.37 6.24 5.37
N GLN A 147 2.58 5.87 4.91
CA GLN A 147 2.78 4.78 3.96
C GLN A 147 4.21 4.22 4.00
N ILE A 148 4.36 2.95 3.55
CA ILE A 148 5.64 2.29 3.30
C ILE A 148 5.52 1.56 1.96
N ALA A 149 6.30 1.94 0.96
CA ALA A 149 6.27 1.32 -0.36
C ALA A 149 6.87 -0.10 -0.35
N PRO A 150 6.56 -0.94 -1.35
CA PRO A 150 7.14 -2.28 -1.47
C PRO A 150 8.68 -2.26 -1.40
N GLY A 151 9.24 -3.12 -0.58
CA GLY A 151 10.69 -3.24 -0.35
C GLY A 151 11.30 -2.20 0.57
N GLU A 152 10.58 -1.12 0.91
CA GLU A 152 11.06 -0.10 1.84
C GLU A 152 11.02 -0.56 3.29
N ALA A 153 11.88 0.06 4.11
CA ALA A 153 11.90 -0.10 5.56
C ALA A 153 11.83 1.25 6.24
N PHE A 154 11.07 1.30 7.34
CA PHE A 154 10.94 2.50 8.17
C PHE A 154 11.33 2.20 9.62
N ALA A 155 12.27 2.98 10.17
CA ALA A 155 12.71 2.84 11.55
C ALA A 155 12.05 3.89 12.45
N LEU A 156 11.44 3.42 13.53
CA LEU A 156 10.95 4.22 14.66
C LEU A 156 11.85 4.01 15.86
N TYR A 157 11.88 4.99 16.75
CA TYR A 157 12.54 4.90 18.05
C TYR A 157 11.57 5.18 19.16
N ALA A 158 11.65 4.41 20.24
CA ALA A 158 10.86 4.64 21.44
C ALA A 158 11.77 4.64 22.66
N THR A 159 11.54 5.51 23.61
CA THR A 159 12.32 5.61 24.84
C THR A 159 11.46 5.34 26.07
N VAL A 160 12.06 4.72 27.06
CA VAL A 160 11.47 4.52 28.40
C VAL A 160 12.50 4.81 29.47
N THR A 161 12.10 5.50 30.53
CA THR A 161 12.92 5.64 31.75
C THR A 161 12.38 4.67 32.80
N ILE A 162 13.27 3.81 33.31
CA ILE A 162 12.92 2.82 34.33
C ILE A 162 12.62 3.57 35.65
N PRO A 163 11.42 3.39 36.25
CA PRO A 163 11.13 4.04 37.52
C PRO A 163 12.07 3.60 38.65
N GLN A 164 12.40 4.50 39.58
CA GLN A 164 13.28 4.20 40.73
C GLN A 164 12.75 3.09 41.65
N TYR A 165 11.42 2.89 41.63
CA TYR A 165 10.76 1.85 42.42
C TYR A 165 10.60 0.50 41.69
N PHE A 166 11.19 0.38 40.49
CA PHE A 166 11.09 -0.85 39.70
C PHE A 166 11.85 -1.99 40.37
N THR A 167 11.16 -3.09 40.66
CA THR A 167 11.70 -4.25 41.38
C THR A 167 11.64 -5.55 40.59
N SER A 168 11.05 -5.53 39.39
CA SER A 168 11.01 -6.73 38.54
C SER A 168 12.38 -7.02 37.96
N GLN A 169 12.68 -8.31 37.74
CA GLN A 169 13.93 -8.75 37.12
C GLN A 169 13.92 -8.61 35.59
N GLU A 170 12.75 -8.49 35.00
CA GLU A 170 12.59 -8.40 33.56
C GLU A 170 11.69 -7.21 33.17
N LEU A 171 12.11 -6.52 32.14
CA LEU A 171 11.33 -5.47 31.49
C LEU A 171 10.90 -5.97 30.11
N VAL A 172 9.60 -6.34 29.98
CA VAL A 172 9.07 -6.87 28.73
C VAL A 172 8.33 -5.79 27.98
N ASN A 173 8.90 -5.38 26.85
CA ASN A 173 8.30 -4.40 25.94
C ASN A 173 7.75 -5.08 24.68
N GLU A 174 6.53 -4.71 24.31
CA GLU A 174 5.78 -5.24 23.19
C GLU A 174 5.40 -4.11 22.24
N VAL A 175 5.62 -4.31 20.95
CA VAL A 175 5.10 -3.42 19.90
C VAL A 175 4.08 -4.18 19.06
N THR A 176 2.94 -3.55 18.83
CA THR A 176 1.94 -4.01 17.87
C THR A 176 1.98 -3.11 16.66
N VAL A 177 2.07 -3.68 15.47
CA VAL A 177 2.04 -2.97 14.19
C VAL A 177 0.86 -3.47 13.37
N ILE A 178 0.09 -2.54 12.81
CA ILE A 178 -1.04 -2.82 11.90
C ILE A 178 -0.93 -1.92 10.69
N SER A 179 -1.48 -2.37 9.55
CA SER A 179 -1.72 -1.53 8.37
C SER A 179 -3.13 -1.79 7.84
N ASP A 180 -3.61 -0.90 6.97
CA ASP A 180 -4.94 -1.04 6.34
C ASP A 180 -5.04 -2.33 5.51
N GLU A 181 -3.91 -2.84 4.98
CA GLU A 181 -3.86 -3.99 4.07
C GLU A 181 -3.61 -5.34 4.76
N THR A 182 -3.03 -5.38 5.95
CA THR A 182 -2.49 -6.64 6.50
C THR A 182 -3.05 -7.08 7.85
N GLY A 183 -3.73 -6.21 8.61
CA GLY A 183 -4.08 -6.49 10.00
C GLY A 183 -2.87 -6.46 10.96
N SER A 184 -3.02 -7.04 12.16
CA SER A 184 -2.07 -6.86 13.26
C SER A 184 -0.91 -7.84 13.25
N ARG A 185 0.32 -7.34 13.55
CA ARG A 185 1.47 -8.14 13.96
C ARG A 185 2.00 -7.68 15.31
N ILE A 186 2.28 -8.62 16.20
CA ILE A 186 2.78 -8.37 17.55
C ILE A 186 4.22 -8.85 17.65
N MET A 187 5.13 -7.96 18.05
CA MET A 187 6.53 -8.29 18.35
C MET A 187 6.82 -8.00 19.81
N LYS A 188 7.53 -8.92 20.47
CA LYS A 188 7.97 -8.80 21.85
C LYS A 188 9.48 -8.69 21.89
N SER A 189 9.98 -7.77 22.69
CA SER A 189 11.40 -7.64 23.02
C SER A 189 11.53 -7.85 24.53
N GLN A 190 12.43 -8.72 24.94
CA GLN A 190 12.87 -8.86 26.32
C GLN A 190 14.22 -8.18 26.48
N SER A 191 14.40 -7.43 27.55
CA SER A 191 15.68 -6.79 27.93
C SER A 191 15.91 -6.92 29.43
#